data_812e4f52294ec707258aa543ef0076c4
#
_entry.id   812e4f52294ec707258aa543ef0076c4
#
_cell.length_a   1.000
_cell.length_b   1.000
_cell.length_c   1.000
_cell.angle_alpha   90.00
_cell.angle_beta   90.00
_cell.angle_gamma   90.00
#
_symmetry.space_group_name_H-M   'P 1'
#
loop_
_entity.id
_entity.type
_entity.pdbx_description
1 polymer ?
#
loop_
_entity_poly.entity_id
_entity_poly.type
_entity_poly.pdbx_seq_one_letter_code
_entity_poly.pdbx_strand_id
1 'polypeptide(L)'
;MELSDGEDRECYGRSRTDVMGNLYAESGLKSNNLQNSYNKKLNITDEEYTRLVDGGNYPDFITDKAGYGLAQWTFWSRKQALLDFAKDRGASIADLNMQLDFIWKELNDSHPAVLVVLKEAQSVREASDAVLLWYERPADQSEKVQVQREKYGKGYYEKYAGVTAGAAGEAEKPNKSSSSGMSNTDCPFLVKVTAKDLRIRKGAGTDTAWTGKYVPPGVYTIVEVKEGKGSDAGWGRLKSGAGWIALALVKRV
;
A
#
# COMPACT_ATOMS: atom_id res chain seq x y z
N MET A 1 -22.89 11.73 -2.90
CA MET A 1 -22.32 11.73 -1.54
C MET A 1 -21.03 12.51 -1.64
N GLU A 2 -21.12 13.82 -1.37
CA GLU A 2 -19.99 14.75 -1.48
C GLU A 2 -19.00 14.47 -0.37
N LEU A 3 -17.74 14.24 -0.74
CA LEU A 3 -16.62 14.08 0.17
C LEU A 3 -16.27 15.48 0.73
N SER A 4 -16.15 15.59 2.03
CA SER A 4 -15.80 16.82 2.75
C SER A 4 -14.39 17.30 2.35
N ASP A 5 -14.36 18.55 1.85
CA ASP A 5 -13.28 19.15 1.07
C ASP A 5 -12.18 19.82 1.92
N GLY A 6 -11.57 19.23 2.86
CA GLY A 6 -10.52 19.95 3.57
C GLY A 6 -9.32 19.12 4.04
N GLU A 7 -9.59 18.14 4.85
CA GLU A 7 -8.53 17.36 5.53
C GLU A 7 -7.99 16.20 4.70
N ASP A 8 -8.78 15.67 3.77
CA ASP A 8 -8.37 14.56 2.90
C ASP A 8 -7.35 14.96 1.83
N ARG A 9 -7.31 16.22 1.39
CA ARG A 9 -6.42 16.67 0.31
C ARG A 9 -4.95 16.78 0.71
N GLU A 10 -4.61 17.10 1.94
CA GLU A 10 -3.21 17.17 2.40
C GLU A 10 -2.59 15.79 2.60
N CYS A 11 -3.33 14.84 3.15
CA CYS A 11 -2.91 13.44 3.23
C CYS A 11 -2.73 12.82 1.84
N TYR A 12 -3.62 13.12 0.90
CA TYR A 12 -3.55 12.63 -0.49
C TYR A 12 -2.34 13.18 -1.28
N GLY A 13 -1.83 14.35 -0.93
CA GLY A 13 -0.65 14.95 -1.61
C GLY A 13 0.63 14.16 -1.38
N ARG A 14 0.87 13.70 -0.17
CA ARG A 14 2.07 12.90 0.18
C ARG A 14 1.99 11.48 -0.36
N SER A 15 0.89 10.78 -0.13
CA SER A 15 0.74 9.38 -0.58
C SER A 15 0.79 9.19 -2.09
N ARG A 16 0.49 10.22 -2.90
CA ARG A 16 0.57 10.13 -4.37
C ARG A 16 2.01 10.05 -4.87
N THR A 17 2.90 10.85 -4.32
CA THR A 17 4.32 10.87 -4.74
C THR A 17 5.06 9.62 -4.31
N ASP A 18 4.66 9.04 -3.18
CA ASP A 18 5.29 7.85 -2.62
C ASP A 18 5.00 6.59 -3.46
N VAL A 19 3.80 6.48 -4.02
CA VAL A 19 3.43 5.42 -4.97
C VAL A 19 4.11 5.61 -6.32
N MET A 20 4.34 6.86 -6.76
CA MET A 20 4.91 7.17 -8.08
C MET A 20 6.30 6.55 -8.29
N GLY A 21 7.13 6.49 -7.25
CA GLY A 21 8.46 5.87 -7.33
C GLY A 21 8.41 4.39 -7.68
N ASN A 22 7.43 3.68 -7.12
CA ASN A 22 7.19 2.28 -7.41
C ASN A 22 6.64 2.09 -8.83
N LEU A 23 5.60 2.82 -9.20
CA LEU A 23 5.02 2.77 -10.55
C LEU A 23 6.03 3.18 -11.64
N TYR A 24 6.93 4.13 -11.32
CA TYR A 24 8.01 4.48 -12.25
C TYR A 24 8.97 3.31 -12.47
N ALA A 25 9.34 2.60 -11.44
CA ALA A 25 10.22 1.44 -11.55
C ALA A 25 9.56 0.27 -12.31
N GLU A 26 8.24 0.11 -12.22
CA GLU A 26 7.49 -0.93 -12.94
C GLU A 26 7.30 -0.60 -14.44
N SER A 27 6.91 0.61 -14.75
CA SER A 27 6.41 0.97 -16.08
C SER A 27 7.01 2.26 -16.67
N GLY A 28 7.87 2.96 -15.93
CA GLY A 28 8.26 4.32 -16.28
C GLY A 28 7.09 5.32 -16.25
N LEU A 29 6.02 5.02 -15.49
CA LEU A 29 4.76 5.76 -15.46
C LEU A 29 4.00 5.76 -16.80
N LYS A 30 4.25 4.78 -17.66
CA LYS A 30 3.49 4.60 -18.90
C LYS A 30 2.31 3.69 -18.69
N SER A 31 1.11 4.21 -18.88
CA SER A 31 -0.13 3.43 -18.71
C SER A 31 -0.37 2.40 -19.82
N ASN A 32 0.25 2.56 -20.98
CA ASN A 32 0.19 1.58 -22.06
C ASN A 32 1.40 0.63 -22.11
N ASN A 33 2.27 0.64 -21.08
CA ASN A 33 3.50 -0.15 -21.11
C ASN A 33 3.22 -1.66 -21.12
N LEU A 34 3.53 -2.31 -22.24
CA LEU A 34 3.67 -3.76 -22.32
C LEU A 34 5.09 -4.14 -21.88
N GLN A 35 5.22 -5.18 -21.06
CA GLN A 35 6.52 -5.68 -20.63
C GLN A 35 7.49 -5.89 -21.82
N ASN A 36 8.66 -5.27 -21.80
CA ASN A 36 9.61 -5.21 -22.92
C ASN A 36 9.96 -6.57 -23.55
N SER A 37 10.00 -7.64 -22.77
CA SER A 37 10.23 -8.99 -23.27
C SER A 37 9.08 -9.49 -24.16
N TYR A 38 7.85 -9.03 -23.90
CA TYR A 38 6.67 -9.37 -24.67
C TYR A 38 6.49 -8.53 -25.93
N ASN A 39 6.92 -7.25 -25.95
CA ASN A 39 7.02 -6.51 -27.22
C ASN A 39 7.86 -7.28 -28.22
N LYS A 40 9.01 -7.81 -27.80
CA LYS A 40 9.89 -8.60 -28.66
C LYS A 40 9.26 -9.94 -29.04
N LYS A 41 8.66 -10.65 -28.08
CA LYS A 41 8.08 -11.97 -28.29
C LYS A 41 6.87 -11.93 -29.25
N LEU A 42 6.04 -10.91 -29.12
CA LEU A 42 4.83 -10.74 -29.93
C LEU A 42 5.08 -9.92 -31.18
N ASN A 43 6.26 -9.27 -31.28
CA ASN A 43 6.64 -8.36 -32.35
C ASN A 43 5.60 -7.23 -32.58
N ILE A 44 5.12 -6.64 -31.49
CA ILE A 44 4.16 -5.53 -31.49
C ILE A 44 4.61 -4.41 -30.56
N THR A 45 4.09 -3.18 -30.79
CA THR A 45 4.31 -2.04 -29.92
C THR A 45 3.33 -2.02 -28.76
N ASP A 46 3.58 -1.16 -27.76
CA ASP A 46 2.68 -0.90 -26.64
C ASP A 46 1.31 -0.42 -27.13
N GLU A 47 1.30 0.47 -28.12
CA GLU A 47 0.10 1.03 -28.73
C GLU A 47 -0.70 -0.03 -29.47
N GLU A 48 -0.02 -0.88 -30.25
CA GLU A 48 -0.67 -1.94 -31.02
C GLU A 48 -1.27 -2.99 -30.09
N TYR A 49 -0.55 -3.38 -29.01
CA TYR A 49 -1.09 -4.29 -28.01
C TYR A 49 -2.36 -3.73 -27.36
N THR A 50 -2.32 -2.47 -26.93
CA THR A 50 -3.48 -1.76 -26.37
C THR A 50 -4.66 -1.77 -27.33
N ARG A 51 -4.43 -1.36 -28.60
CA ARG A 51 -5.46 -1.31 -29.63
C ARG A 51 -6.14 -2.67 -29.88
N LEU A 52 -5.34 -3.73 -29.89
CA LEU A 52 -5.85 -5.09 -30.08
C LEU A 52 -6.71 -5.54 -28.90
N VAL A 53 -6.31 -5.24 -27.67
CA VAL A 53 -7.07 -5.60 -26.46
C VAL A 53 -8.36 -4.80 -26.38
N ASP A 54 -8.30 -3.48 -26.54
CA ASP A 54 -9.47 -2.60 -26.52
C ASP A 54 -10.50 -2.97 -27.59
N GLY A 55 -10.01 -3.36 -28.76
CA GLY A 55 -10.84 -3.82 -29.86
C GLY A 55 -11.36 -5.24 -29.76
N GLY A 56 -10.99 -5.99 -28.71
CA GLY A 56 -11.38 -7.39 -28.53
C GLY A 56 -10.67 -8.38 -29.48
N ASN A 57 -9.60 -7.92 -30.14
CA ASN A 57 -8.84 -8.69 -31.14
C ASN A 57 -7.63 -9.41 -30.56
N TYR A 58 -7.44 -9.37 -29.23
CA TYR A 58 -6.39 -10.09 -28.52
C TYR A 58 -6.98 -10.85 -27.32
N PRO A 59 -7.53 -12.04 -27.56
CA PRO A 59 -8.22 -12.83 -26.51
C PRO A 59 -7.26 -13.31 -25.39
N ASP A 60 -5.96 -13.41 -25.69
CA ASP A 60 -4.96 -13.91 -24.74
C ASP A 60 -4.52 -12.88 -23.70
N PHE A 61 -5.05 -11.65 -23.71
CA PHE A 61 -4.70 -10.61 -22.75
C PHE A 61 -4.67 -11.11 -21.30
N ILE A 62 -5.64 -11.91 -20.90
CA ILE A 62 -5.77 -12.41 -19.53
C ILE A 62 -4.76 -13.51 -19.21
N THR A 63 -4.37 -14.31 -20.19
CA THR A 63 -3.62 -15.56 -20.02
C THR A 63 -2.16 -15.49 -20.49
N ASP A 64 -1.76 -14.44 -21.20
CA ASP A 64 -0.44 -14.29 -21.82
C ASP A 64 0.72 -14.11 -20.85
N LYS A 65 0.42 -13.85 -19.57
CA LYS A 65 1.41 -13.56 -18.50
C LYS A 65 2.30 -12.35 -18.75
N ALA A 66 1.96 -11.49 -19.70
CA ALA A 66 2.66 -10.25 -19.95
C ALA A 66 2.28 -9.20 -18.88
N GLY A 67 3.26 -8.52 -18.32
CA GLY A 67 3.02 -7.33 -17.50
C GLY A 67 2.48 -6.19 -18.36
N TYR A 68 1.43 -5.50 -17.91
CA TYR A 68 0.84 -4.39 -18.63
C TYR A 68 0.50 -3.21 -17.72
N GLY A 69 0.64 -2.00 -18.23
CA GLY A 69 0.21 -0.77 -17.58
C GLY A 69 1.08 -0.32 -16.42
N LEU A 70 0.55 0.62 -15.62
CA LEU A 70 1.29 1.29 -14.55
C LEU A 70 1.88 0.33 -13.52
N ALA A 71 1.09 -0.64 -13.04
CA ALA A 71 1.49 -1.60 -12.01
C ALA A 71 1.97 -2.95 -12.59
N GLN A 72 2.22 -3.00 -13.90
CA GLN A 72 2.65 -4.22 -14.61
C GLN A 72 1.79 -5.45 -14.24
N TRP A 73 0.45 -5.29 -14.35
CA TRP A 73 -0.49 -6.38 -14.06
C TRP A 73 -0.19 -7.59 -14.92
N THR A 74 0.18 -8.68 -14.28
CA THR A 74 0.63 -9.93 -14.92
C THR A 74 -0.28 -11.10 -14.61
N PHE A 75 -0.80 -11.15 -13.37
CA PHE A 75 -1.61 -12.26 -12.90
C PHE A 75 -3.00 -12.24 -13.53
N TRP A 76 -3.46 -13.38 -14.00
CA TRP A 76 -4.68 -13.51 -14.80
C TRP A 76 -5.93 -12.87 -14.18
N SER A 77 -6.16 -13.05 -12.87
CA SER A 77 -7.33 -12.47 -12.20
C SER A 77 -7.25 -10.94 -12.08
N ARG A 78 -6.05 -10.39 -11.91
CA ARG A 78 -5.86 -8.93 -11.89
C ARG A 78 -6.02 -8.33 -13.29
N LYS A 79 -5.54 -9.01 -14.33
CA LYS A 79 -5.75 -8.59 -15.73
C LYS A 79 -7.22 -8.67 -16.14
N GLN A 80 -7.94 -9.71 -15.72
CA GLN A 80 -9.39 -9.78 -15.92
C GLN A 80 -10.10 -8.61 -15.24
N ALA A 81 -9.81 -8.37 -13.97
CA ALA A 81 -10.44 -7.29 -13.22
C ALA A 81 -10.12 -5.89 -13.81
N LEU A 82 -8.88 -5.66 -14.30
CA LEU A 82 -8.51 -4.43 -15.02
C LEU A 82 -9.33 -4.26 -16.31
N LEU A 83 -9.46 -5.33 -17.10
CA LEU A 83 -10.21 -5.31 -18.35
C LEU A 83 -11.70 -5.04 -18.13
N ASP A 84 -12.30 -5.70 -17.13
CA ASP A 84 -13.70 -5.50 -16.77
C ASP A 84 -13.93 -4.07 -16.26
N PHE A 85 -13.04 -3.57 -15.40
CA PHE A 85 -13.11 -2.22 -14.87
C PHE A 85 -12.98 -1.14 -15.97
N ALA A 86 -12.13 -1.38 -16.99
CA ALA A 86 -12.01 -0.49 -18.14
C ALA A 86 -13.30 -0.53 -18.99
N LYS A 87 -13.83 -1.71 -19.27
CA LYS A 87 -15.08 -1.89 -20.03
C LYS A 87 -16.28 -1.24 -19.35
N ASP A 88 -16.41 -1.39 -18.04
CA ASP A 88 -17.50 -0.79 -17.26
C ASP A 88 -17.51 0.74 -17.33
N ARG A 89 -16.34 1.35 -17.57
CA ARG A 89 -16.16 2.79 -17.74
C ARG A 89 -16.17 3.25 -19.20
N GLY A 90 -16.25 2.34 -20.16
CA GLY A 90 -16.07 2.67 -21.57
C GLY A 90 -14.69 3.28 -21.86
N ALA A 91 -13.67 2.91 -21.09
CA ALA A 91 -12.32 3.44 -21.19
C ALA A 91 -11.37 2.42 -21.85
N SER A 92 -10.29 2.93 -22.45
CA SER A 92 -9.14 2.11 -22.86
C SER A 92 -8.47 1.48 -21.65
N ILE A 93 -7.92 0.26 -21.81
CA ILE A 93 -7.05 -0.34 -20.78
C ILE A 93 -5.81 0.51 -20.50
N ALA A 94 -5.42 1.40 -21.43
CA ALA A 94 -4.31 2.34 -21.28
C ALA A 94 -4.73 3.70 -20.71
N ASP A 95 -6.00 3.94 -20.40
CA ASP A 95 -6.40 5.22 -19.81
C ASP A 95 -5.74 5.41 -18.44
N LEU A 96 -5.00 6.51 -18.31
CA LEU A 96 -4.23 6.79 -17.11
C LEU A 96 -5.10 6.94 -15.87
N ASN A 97 -6.22 7.67 -15.99
CA ASN A 97 -7.12 7.92 -14.86
C ASN A 97 -7.83 6.63 -14.45
N MET A 98 -8.29 5.85 -15.44
CA MET A 98 -8.89 4.55 -15.18
C MET A 98 -7.92 3.62 -14.44
N GLN A 99 -6.65 3.55 -14.84
CA GLN A 99 -5.67 2.71 -14.16
C GLN A 99 -5.34 3.21 -12.75
N LEU A 100 -5.28 4.51 -12.52
CA LEU A 100 -5.10 5.07 -11.17
C LEU A 100 -6.30 4.75 -10.28
N ASP A 101 -7.52 4.85 -10.79
CA ASP A 101 -8.73 4.45 -10.07
C ASP A 101 -8.74 2.95 -9.78
N PHE A 102 -8.24 2.13 -10.72
CA PHE A 102 -8.16 0.69 -10.52
C PHE A 102 -7.11 0.31 -9.46
N ILE A 103 -5.93 0.96 -9.46
CA ILE A 103 -4.93 0.82 -8.38
C ILE A 103 -5.58 1.16 -7.03
N TRP A 104 -6.31 2.28 -6.97
CA TRP A 104 -7.00 2.71 -5.77
C TRP A 104 -8.04 1.67 -5.31
N LYS A 105 -8.80 1.12 -6.24
CA LYS A 105 -9.75 0.03 -5.96
C LYS A 105 -9.04 -1.21 -5.40
N GLU A 106 -7.94 -1.66 -6.02
CA GLU A 106 -7.17 -2.82 -5.53
C GLU A 106 -6.62 -2.58 -4.11
N LEU A 107 -6.11 -1.37 -3.85
CA LEU A 107 -5.61 -0.99 -2.53
C LEU A 107 -6.72 -1.03 -1.47
N ASN A 108 -7.91 -0.51 -1.77
CA ASN A 108 -9.03 -0.53 -0.84
C ASN A 108 -9.56 -1.95 -0.59
N ASP A 109 -9.76 -2.72 -1.65
CA ASP A 109 -10.45 -3.99 -1.56
C ASP A 109 -9.54 -5.12 -1.04
N SER A 110 -8.27 -5.12 -1.45
CA SER A 110 -7.37 -6.23 -1.23
C SER A 110 -6.14 -5.90 -0.40
N HIS A 111 -5.74 -4.62 -0.32
CA HIS A 111 -4.53 -4.17 0.34
C HIS A 111 -4.75 -2.99 1.32
N PRO A 112 -5.78 -3.01 2.18
CA PRO A 112 -6.08 -1.88 3.06
C PRO A 112 -4.92 -1.53 4.00
N ALA A 113 -4.05 -2.49 4.31
CA ALA A 113 -2.85 -2.26 5.09
C ALA A 113 -1.87 -1.29 4.42
N VAL A 114 -1.75 -1.36 3.09
CA VAL A 114 -0.90 -0.42 2.33
C VAL A 114 -1.46 0.99 2.42
N LEU A 115 -2.77 1.16 2.29
CA LEU A 115 -3.41 2.47 2.40
C LEU A 115 -3.19 3.14 3.75
N VAL A 116 -3.23 2.36 4.83
CA VAL A 116 -2.95 2.90 6.17
C VAL A 116 -1.52 3.42 6.24
N VAL A 117 -0.54 2.63 5.76
CA VAL A 117 0.85 3.09 5.75
C VAL A 117 1.03 4.31 4.85
N LEU A 118 0.42 4.34 3.67
CA LEU A 118 0.50 5.50 2.77
C LEU A 118 -0.05 6.78 3.41
N LYS A 119 -1.07 6.69 4.27
CA LYS A 119 -1.64 7.82 4.99
C LYS A 119 -0.77 8.28 6.17
N GLU A 120 -0.09 7.36 6.84
CA GLU A 120 0.61 7.61 8.11
C GLU A 120 2.14 7.64 7.98
N ALA A 121 2.69 7.29 6.81
CA ALA A 121 4.13 7.21 6.59
C ALA A 121 4.84 8.53 6.90
N GLN A 122 5.91 8.43 7.69
CA GLN A 122 6.74 9.58 8.06
C GLN A 122 7.90 9.79 7.08
N SER A 123 8.09 8.86 6.15
CA SER A 123 9.15 8.93 5.14
C SER A 123 8.72 8.31 3.81
N VAL A 124 9.32 8.78 2.72
CA VAL A 124 9.18 8.19 1.38
C VAL A 124 9.57 6.71 1.39
N ARG A 125 10.59 6.35 2.18
CA ARG A 125 11.04 4.97 2.30
C ARG A 125 9.95 4.06 2.85
N GLU A 126 9.33 4.45 3.94
CA GLU A 126 8.28 3.65 4.59
C GLU A 126 7.09 3.42 3.67
N ALA A 127 6.63 4.46 2.99
CA ALA A 127 5.53 4.37 2.03
C ALA A 127 5.91 3.51 0.81
N SER A 128 7.10 3.71 0.26
CA SER A 128 7.61 2.95 -0.88
C SER A 128 7.76 1.47 -0.56
N ASP A 129 8.30 1.13 0.62
CA ASP A 129 8.46 -0.26 1.04
C ASP A 129 7.11 -0.97 1.24
N ALA A 130 6.09 -0.26 1.74
CA ALA A 130 4.75 -0.81 1.86
C ALA A 130 4.15 -1.18 0.48
N VAL A 131 4.30 -0.31 -0.51
CA VAL A 131 3.84 -0.58 -1.88
C VAL A 131 4.60 -1.75 -2.48
N LEU A 132 5.94 -1.72 -2.42
CA LEU A 132 6.80 -2.77 -2.96
C LEU A 132 6.48 -4.15 -2.37
N LEU A 133 6.47 -4.23 -1.02
CA LEU A 133 6.44 -5.51 -0.31
C LEU A 133 5.05 -6.12 -0.22
N TRP A 134 3.99 -5.30 -0.25
CA TRP A 134 2.63 -5.79 0.04
C TRP A 134 1.65 -5.63 -1.12
N TYR A 135 1.91 -4.71 -2.06
CA TYR A 135 1.06 -4.53 -3.23
C TYR A 135 1.68 -5.10 -4.51
N GLU A 136 2.87 -4.65 -4.89
CA GLU A 136 3.54 -5.09 -6.13
C GLU A 136 4.15 -6.48 -6.01
N ARG A 137 4.85 -6.76 -4.91
CA ARG A 137 5.46 -8.04 -4.57
C ARG A 137 6.34 -8.62 -5.70
N PRO A 138 7.30 -7.85 -6.23
CA PRO A 138 8.19 -8.33 -7.27
C PRO A 138 9.06 -9.50 -6.75
N ALA A 139 9.66 -10.25 -7.68
CA ALA A 139 10.52 -11.37 -7.34
C ALA A 139 11.77 -10.94 -6.53
N ASP A 140 12.34 -9.78 -6.85
CA ASP A 140 13.45 -9.19 -6.09
C ASP A 140 12.92 -8.09 -5.16
N GLN A 141 12.98 -8.33 -3.87
CA GLN A 141 12.60 -7.41 -2.79
C GLN A 141 13.82 -7.02 -1.94
N SER A 142 15.02 -7.14 -2.49
CA SER A 142 16.26 -6.83 -1.79
C SER A 142 16.34 -5.36 -1.36
N GLU A 143 17.18 -5.09 -0.37
CA GLU A 143 17.47 -3.73 0.10
C GLU A 143 17.89 -2.80 -1.06
N LYS A 144 18.63 -3.32 -2.04
CA LYS A 144 19.03 -2.56 -3.23
C LYS A 144 17.81 -2.08 -4.03
N VAL A 145 16.81 -2.94 -4.21
CA VAL A 145 15.56 -2.59 -4.93
C VAL A 145 14.77 -1.58 -4.12
N GLN A 146 14.65 -1.76 -2.82
CA GLN A 146 13.95 -0.84 -1.93
C GLN A 146 14.58 0.56 -1.96
N VAL A 147 15.90 0.67 -1.83
CA VAL A 147 16.64 1.95 -1.94
C VAL A 147 16.44 2.61 -3.31
N GLN A 148 16.42 1.82 -4.38
CA GLN A 148 16.21 2.38 -5.71
C GLN A 148 14.80 2.97 -5.88
N ARG A 149 13.77 2.29 -5.34
CA ARG A 149 12.38 2.77 -5.37
C ARG A 149 12.20 4.03 -4.52
N GLU A 150 12.80 4.03 -3.32
CA GLU A 150 12.85 5.22 -2.46
C GLU A 150 13.47 6.42 -3.19
N LYS A 151 14.58 6.22 -3.90
CA LYS A 151 15.24 7.27 -4.67
C LYS A 151 14.32 7.87 -5.74
N TYR A 152 13.58 7.03 -6.46
CA TYR A 152 12.58 7.50 -7.43
C TYR A 152 11.46 8.27 -6.74
N GLY A 153 10.92 7.74 -5.64
CA GLY A 153 9.87 8.40 -4.85
C GLY A 153 10.31 9.77 -4.32
N LYS A 154 11.55 9.88 -3.81
CA LYS A 154 12.12 11.17 -3.36
C LYS A 154 12.19 12.19 -4.49
N GLY A 155 12.63 11.79 -5.68
CA GLY A 155 12.66 12.70 -6.82
C GLY A 155 11.28 13.24 -7.22
N TYR A 156 10.24 12.42 -7.12
CA TYR A 156 8.86 12.86 -7.33
C TYR A 156 8.35 13.73 -6.18
N TYR A 157 8.66 13.38 -4.94
CA TYR A 157 8.30 14.17 -3.78
C TYR A 157 8.89 15.59 -3.86
N GLU A 158 10.19 15.72 -4.14
CA GLU A 158 10.87 17.01 -4.30
C GLU A 158 10.25 17.84 -5.44
N LYS A 159 9.88 17.18 -6.54
CA LYS A 159 9.30 17.85 -7.71
C LYS A 159 7.87 18.35 -7.50
N TYR A 160 7.05 17.59 -6.76
CA TYR A 160 5.61 17.83 -6.69
C TYR A 160 5.10 18.25 -5.31
N ALA A 161 5.80 17.97 -4.20
CA ALA A 161 5.41 18.41 -2.87
C ALA A 161 5.44 19.95 -2.72
N GLY A 162 6.31 20.64 -3.48
CA GLY A 162 6.35 22.09 -3.52
C GLY A 162 5.24 22.75 -4.33
N VAL A 163 4.49 22.02 -5.14
CA VAL A 163 3.42 22.56 -6.01
C VAL A 163 2.09 22.64 -5.28
N THR A 164 1.92 21.90 -4.19
CA THR A 164 0.72 21.95 -3.34
C THR A 164 0.85 22.86 -2.13
N ALA A 165 2.03 23.40 -1.85
CA ALA A 165 2.31 24.30 -0.73
C ALA A 165 2.26 25.78 -1.14
N GLY A 166 1.26 26.16 -1.91
CA GLY A 166 0.87 27.55 -2.07
C GLY A 166 0.00 27.99 -0.90
N ALA A 167 0.63 28.43 0.19
CA ALA A 167 0.11 29.06 1.42
C ALA A 167 0.07 28.14 2.65
N ALA A 168 1.16 28.15 3.41
CA ALA A 168 1.19 28.46 4.85
C ALA A 168 2.52 28.02 5.48
N GLY A 169 3.17 28.97 6.01
CA GLY A 169 4.13 29.21 7.06
C GLY A 169 4.83 28.07 7.80
N GLU A 170 6.13 28.25 7.84
CA GLU A 170 7.10 27.98 8.91
C GLU A 170 7.11 26.64 9.65
N ALA A 171 8.25 26.02 9.47
CA ALA A 171 8.72 24.83 10.19
C ALA A 171 8.83 25.08 11.70
N GLU A 172 8.20 24.27 12.52
CA GLU A 172 8.61 24.01 13.88
C GLU A 172 9.27 22.63 14.03
N LYS A 173 10.40 22.63 14.74
CA LYS A 173 11.24 21.48 15.06
C LYS A 173 10.49 20.46 15.91
N PRO A 174 10.85 19.18 15.84
CA PRO A 174 10.19 18.15 16.62
C PRO A 174 10.50 18.31 18.11
N ASN A 175 9.48 18.50 18.91
CA ASN A 175 9.57 18.39 20.35
C ASN A 175 9.35 16.93 20.75
N LYS A 176 10.23 16.46 21.60
CA LYS A 176 10.26 15.12 22.18
C LYS A 176 9.08 14.91 23.13
N SER A 177 8.56 13.68 23.08
CA SER A 177 7.90 13.00 24.18
C SER A 177 6.41 13.31 24.42
N SER A 178 5.60 12.36 24.04
CA SER A 178 4.64 11.80 25.00
C SER A 178 4.10 10.47 24.45
N SER A 179 4.22 9.41 25.24
CA SER A 179 3.59 8.12 25.03
C SER A 179 2.07 8.29 25.18
N SER A 180 1.37 8.62 24.08
CA SER A 180 -0.08 8.55 24.09
C SER A 180 -0.48 7.08 23.96
N GLY A 181 -1.12 6.53 24.98
CA GLY A 181 -1.70 5.19 24.97
C GLY A 181 -2.66 5.03 23.79
N MET A 182 -2.55 3.89 23.12
CA MET A 182 -3.45 3.54 22.02
C MET A 182 -4.87 3.38 22.57
N SER A 183 -5.85 4.04 21.93
CA SER A 183 -7.25 4.05 22.38
C SER A 183 -8.14 3.13 21.55
N ASN A 184 -9.22 2.66 22.13
CA ASN A 184 -10.25 1.88 21.43
C ASN A 184 -11.00 2.70 20.36
N THR A 185 -11.03 4.03 20.50
CA THR A 185 -11.59 4.95 19.50
C THR A 185 -10.81 4.96 18.17
N ASP A 186 -9.54 4.53 18.19
CA ASP A 186 -8.69 4.48 17.01
C ASP A 186 -8.77 3.17 16.23
N CYS A 187 -9.55 2.19 16.72
CA CYS A 187 -9.71 0.89 16.05
C CYS A 187 -10.63 0.97 14.83
N PRO A 188 -10.32 0.22 13.75
CA PRO A 188 -9.17 -0.67 13.58
C PRO A 188 -7.89 0.07 13.16
N PHE A 189 -6.73 -0.36 13.67
CA PHE A 189 -5.41 0.14 13.27
C PHE A 189 -4.41 -1.00 13.11
N LEU A 190 -3.26 -0.69 12.49
CA LEU A 190 -2.20 -1.65 12.25
C LEU A 190 -1.05 -1.50 13.23
N VAL A 191 -0.43 -2.64 13.52
CA VAL A 191 0.79 -2.71 14.33
C VAL A 191 1.83 -3.58 13.63
N LYS A 192 3.10 -3.15 13.68
CA LYS A 192 4.25 -3.92 13.23
C LYS A 192 4.84 -4.67 14.42
N VAL A 193 4.88 -5.98 14.33
CA VAL A 193 5.56 -6.88 15.25
C VAL A 193 6.94 -7.17 14.70
N THR A 194 7.99 -6.88 15.47
CA THR A 194 9.38 -7.21 15.15
C THR A 194 9.93 -8.29 16.08
N ALA A 195 9.34 -8.45 17.25
CA ALA A 195 9.71 -9.47 18.23
C ALA A 195 9.35 -10.88 17.71
N LYS A 196 10.23 -11.86 17.95
CA LYS A 196 10.00 -13.27 17.57
C LYS A 196 9.21 -14.06 18.62
N ASP A 197 9.05 -13.48 19.82
CA ASP A 197 8.51 -14.13 21.02
C ASP A 197 7.32 -13.39 21.63
N LEU A 198 6.63 -12.53 20.87
CA LEU A 198 5.44 -11.84 21.32
C LEU A 198 4.28 -12.83 21.50
N ARG A 199 3.86 -13.04 22.75
CA ARG A 199 2.83 -14.00 23.12
C ARG A 199 1.44 -13.52 22.74
N ILE A 200 0.63 -14.42 22.20
CA ILE A 200 -0.81 -14.22 22.04
C ILE A 200 -1.52 -14.72 23.31
N ARG A 201 -2.36 -13.87 23.90
CA ARG A 201 -3.13 -14.21 25.11
C ARG A 201 -4.62 -14.30 24.84
N LYS A 202 -5.35 -15.01 25.68
CA LYS A 202 -6.82 -15.16 25.56
C LYS A 202 -7.59 -13.89 25.93
N GLY A 203 -6.96 -12.97 26.65
CA GLY A 203 -7.51 -11.68 27.07
C GLY A 203 -6.45 -10.61 27.20
N ALA A 204 -6.89 -9.37 27.49
CA ALA A 204 -6.02 -8.23 27.71
C ALA A 204 -5.36 -8.32 29.10
N GLY A 205 -4.07 -8.59 29.15
CA GLY A 205 -3.31 -8.64 30.40
C GLY A 205 -2.35 -9.84 30.51
N THR A 206 -1.24 -9.66 31.24
CA THR A 206 -0.29 -10.74 31.55
C THR A 206 -0.85 -11.77 32.53
N ASP A 207 -1.91 -11.44 33.22
CA ASP A 207 -2.68 -12.30 34.10
C ASP A 207 -3.68 -13.20 33.36
N THR A 208 -3.88 -12.98 32.08
CA THR A 208 -4.74 -13.84 31.24
C THR A 208 -3.93 -15.01 30.65
N ALA A 209 -4.61 -16.11 30.34
CA ALA A 209 -3.98 -17.32 29.86
C ALA A 209 -3.27 -17.11 28.52
N TRP A 210 -2.07 -17.66 28.38
CA TRP A 210 -1.36 -17.73 27.09
C TRP A 210 -2.04 -18.77 26.18
N THR A 211 -2.15 -18.47 24.88
CA THR A 211 -2.77 -19.37 23.89
C THR A 211 -1.85 -20.49 23.43
N GLY A 212 -0.58 -20.49 23.86
CA GLY A 212 0.46 -21.40 23.35
C GLY A 212 1.12 -20.94 22.06
N LYS A 213 0.74 -19.76 21.53
CA LYS A 213 1.21 -19.24 20.26
C LYS A 213 1.91 -17.88 20.41
N TYR A 214 2.88 -17.66 19.55
CA TYR A 214 3.53 -16.36 19.36
C TYR A 214 3.01 -15.70 18.08
N VAL A 215 3.08 -14.37 18.02
CA VAL A 215 2.86 -13.63 16.79
C VAL A 215 4.17 -13.60 16.00
N PRO A 216 4.24 -14.15 14.78
CA PRO A 216 5.41 -13.99 13.93
C PRO A 216 5.69 -12.51 13.65
N PRO A 217 6.94 -12.12 13.34
CA PRO A 217 7.23 -10.79 12.81
C PRO A 217 6.37 -10.50 11.59
N GLY A 218 5.74 -9.30 11.56
CA GLY A 218 4.80 -8.93 10.50
C GLY A 218 3.90 -7.79 10.91
N VAL A 219 2.94 -7.45 10.05
CA VAL A 219 1.94 -6.41 10.33
C VAL A 219 0.58 -7.04 10.60
N TYR A 220 -0.09 -6.54 11.63
CA TYR A 220 -1.34 -7.10 12.12
C TYR A 220 -2.36 -6.00 12.39
N THR A 221 -3.61 -6.26 12.07
CA THR A 221 -4.72 -5.35 12.38
C THR A 221 -5.21 -5.57 13.79
N ILE A 222 -5.27 -4.49 14.57
CA ILE A 222 -5.91 -4.43 15.89
C ILE A 222 -7.33 -3.92 15.70
N VAL A 223 -8.30 -4.64 16.24
CA VAL A 223 -9.72 -4.32 16.11
C VAL A 223 -10.36 -3.89 17.43
N GLU A 224 -9.64 -4.02 18.54
CA GLU A 224 -10.09 -3.61 19.87
C GLU A 224 -8.87 -3.37 20.75
N VAL A 225 -8.92 -2.34 21.59
CA VAL A 225 -7.90 -2.04 22.60
C VAL A 225 -8.54 -2.09 23.98
N LYS A 226 -7.87 -2.73 24.92
CA LYS A 226 -8.23 -2.75 26.34
C LYS A 226 -7.01 -2.51 27.20
N GLU A 227 -7.23 -1.84 28.32
CA GLU A 227 -6.24 -1.79 29.38
C GLU A 227 -6.05 -3.17 29.98
N GLY A 228 -4.84 -3.46 30.47
CA GLY A 228 -4.54 -4.73 31.08
C GLY A 228 -3.12 -4.77 31.64
N LYS A 229 -2.90 -5.63 32.63
CA LYS A 229 -1.62 -5.74 33.31
C LYS A 229 -0.49 -6.06 32.36
N GLY A 230 0.65 -5.35 32.49
CA GLY A 230 1.89 -5.67 31.78
C GLY A 230 2.03 -5.07 30.39
N SER A 231 1.22 -4.05 30.07
CA SER A 231 1.42 -3.20 28.89
C SER A 231 0.85 -1.82 29.15
N ASP A 232 1.70 -0.82 29.28
CA ASP A 232 1.29 0.59 29.55
C ASP A 232 0.58 1.20 28.33
N ALA A 233 0.84 0.68 27.12
CA ALA A 233 0.14 1.06 25.90
C ALA A 233 -1.18 0.28 25.69
N GLY A 234 -1.58 -0.56 26.66
CA GLY A 234 -2.75 -1.43 26.54
C GLY A 234 -2.49 -2.72 25.77
N TRP A 235 -3.57 -3.44 25.49
CA TRP A 235 -3.59 -4.73 24.80
C TRP A 235 -4.48 -4.63 23.56
N GLY A 236 -3.98 -5.10 22.43
CA GLY A 236 -4.69 -5.10 21.15
C GLY A 236 -5.23 -6.47 20.77
N ARG A 237 -6.51 -6.56 20.41
CA ARG A 237 -7.11 -7.78 19.86
C ARG A 237 -6.83 -7.88 18.36
N LEU A 238 -6.21 -8.99 17.97
CA LEU A 238 -5.92 -9.29 16.58
C LEU A 238 -7.22 -9.53 15.77
N LYS A 239 -7.32 -8.93 14.58
CA LYS A 239 -8.45 -9.13 13.64
C LYS A 239 -8.65 -10.61 13.27
N SER A 240 -7.58 -11.40 13.27
CA SER A 240 -7.64 -12.84 13.00
C SER A 240 -8.41 -13.66 14.05
N GLY A 241 -8.77 -13.04 15.18
CA GLY A 241 -9.39 -13.75 16.30
C GLY A 241 -8.42 -14.61 17.12
N ALA A 242 -7.12 -14.60 16.80
CA ALA A 242 -6.12 -15.42 17.51
C ALA A 242 -5.95 -15.04 18.99
N GLY A 243 -6.29 -13.81 19.36
CA GLY A 243 -6.24 -13.33 20.74
C GLY A 243 -5.69 -11.92 20.87
N TRP A 244 -5.06 -11.64 22.02
CA TRP A 244 -4.59 -10.33 22.45
C TRP A 244 -3.07 -10.27 22.51
N ILE A 245 -2.49 -9.15 22.11
CA ILE A 245 -1.05 -8.86 22.18
C ILE A 245 -0.79 -7.56 22.93
N ALA A 246 0.38 -7.46 23.60
CA ALA A 246 0.78 -6.26 24.32
C ALA A 246 1.20 -5.17 23.31
N LEU A 247 0.53 -4.02 23.34
CA LEU A 247 0.79 -2.92 22.43
C LEU A 247 2.09 -2.15 22.74
N ALA A 248 2.60 -2.24 23.97
CA ALA A 248 3.91 -1.69 24.32
C ALA A 248 5.08 -2.40 23.61
N LEU A 249 4.88 -3.60 23.05
CA LEU A 249 5.91 -4.40 22.37
C LEU A 249 5.79 -4.35 20.85
N VAL A 250 4.93 -3.49 20.32
CA VAL A 250 4.71 -3.34 18.88
C VAL A 250 4.75 -1.86 18.50
N LYS A 251 5.01 -1.59 17.23
CA LYS A 251 4.97 -0.23 16.70
C LYS A 251 3.69 -0.07 15.90
N ARG A 252 2.91 0.98 16.17
CA ARG A 252 1.79 1.37 15.30
C ARG A 252 2.35 1.77 13.92
N VAL A 253 1.72 1.34 12.86
CA VAL A 253 2.07 1.60 11.44
C VAL A 253 0.85 2.09 10.69
#